data_79d237fe4ad36c025a4176d8e5a6551f
#
_entry.id   79d237fe4ad36c025a4176d8e5a6551f
#
_cell.length_a   1.000
_cell.length_b   1.000
_cell.length_c   1.000
_cell.angle_alpha   90.00
_cell.angle_beta   90.00
_cell.angle_gamma   90.00
#
_symmetry.space_group_name_H-M   'P 1'
#
loop_
_entity.id
_entity.type
_entity.pdbx_description
1 polymer ?
#
loop_
_entity_poly.entity_id
_entity_poly.type
_entity_poly.pdbx_seq_one_letter_code
_entity_poly.pdbx_strand_id
1 'polypeptide(L)'
;MNDKETDKEADTMEGFDRGEDIAVMEPLQVSDGSPHQGALTELAVDLAAKSAGFRRSLPDSVVNALADLVRAMNCYYSNLIEGHDTHPVDIERAMQNDYSDNPRKRDLQLEARAHVTVQKWIDEDGLAGRAATLEGICEIHKRFGELLPDELLRVQDPQTGERIRVEPGTLRRRDVIVGDHLAVSPGAVPRFLGRFEQVFSRLGKAQTIASAAAAHHRLLWIHPFLDGNGRVARLMSYAMLRDALDTGGIWSIARGLARQEAQYKRQLIACDQPRRGDLDGRGSRSEAALAEFTRFFLQTCIRARAPTSL
;
A
#
# COMPACT_ATOMS: atom_id res chain seq x y z
N MET A 1 38.56 -23.12 -14.62
CA MET A 1 37.51 -24.12 -14.56
C MET A 1 36.88 -23.99 -13.18
N ASN A 2 36.14 -22.88 -12.94
CA ASN A 2 35.43 -22.65 -11.65
C ASN A 2 34.30 -21.60 -11.70
N ASP A 3 33.99 -21.06 -12.90
CA ASP A 3 32.93 -20.01 -13.01
C ASP A 3 31.50 -20.56 -13.22
N LYS A 4 31.35 -21.89 -13.36
CA LYS A 4 30.04 -22.52 -13.55
C LYS A 4 29.39 -23.08 -12.27
N GLU A 5 30.12 -23.18 -11.15
CA GLU A 5 29.53 -23.64 -9.88
C GLU A 5 28.94 -22.51 -9.06
N THR A 6 29.48 -21.29 -9.14
CA THR A 6 28.93 -20.10 -8.45
C THR A 6 27.59 -19.63 -9.02
N ASP A 7 27.39 -19.76 -10.34
CA ASP A 7 26.11 -19.42 -10.97
C ASP A 7 24.98 -20.43 -10.63
N LYS A 8 25.33 -21.68 -10.31
CA LYS A 8 24.33 -22.69 -9.92
C LYS A 8 23.85 -22.53 -8.47
N GLU A 9 24.67 -22.05 -7.55
CA GLU A 9 24.23 -21.80 -6.17
C GLU A 9 23.40 -20.53 -6.05
N ALA A 10 23.65 -19.49 -6.83
CA ALA A 10 22.81 -18.29 -6.91
C ALA A 10 21.43 -18.60 -7.53
N ASP A 11 21.37 -19.47 -8.55
CA ASP A 11 20.13 -19.86 -9.23
C ASP A 11 19.23 -20.78 -8.37
N THR A 12 19.81 -21.49 -7.38
CA THR A 12 19.05 -22.36 -6.46
C THR A 12 18.38 -21.64 -5.29
N MET A 13 18.76 -20.37 -5.00
CA MET A 13 18.10 -19.57 -3.97
C MET A 13 16.98 -18.67 -4.51
N GLU A 14 16.85 -18.49 -5.81
CA GLU A 14 15.74 -17.79 -6.44
C GLU A 14 14.46 -18.63 -6.36
N GLY A 15 13.48 -18.15 -5.58
CA GLY A 15 12.17 -18.79 -5.44
C GLY A 15 12.09 -19.87 -4.37
N PHE A 16 13.08 -19.97 -3.46
CA PHE A 16 13.05 -20.89 -2.34
C PHE A 16 11.82 -20.68 -1.44
N ASP A 17 11.16 -21.77 -1.07
CA ASP A 17 10.01 -21.79 -0.15
C ASP A 17 10.43 -22.51 1.14
N ARG A 18 10.47 -21.77 2.26
CA ARG A 18 10.75 -22.33 3.60
C ARG A 18 9.58 -23.15 4.17
N GLY A 19 8.46 -23.22 3.46
CA GLY A 19 7.26 -23.94 3.90
C GLY A 19 6.47 -23.22 4.98
N GLU A 20 6.53 -21.89 5.04
CA GLU A 20 5.76 -21.11 6.02
C GLU A 20 4.26 -21.39 5.88
N ASP A 21 3.62 -21.71 7.00
CA ASP A 21 2.18 -21.87 7.08
C ASP A 21 1.50 -20.49 6.99
N ILE A 22 0.41 -20.40 6.22
CA ILE A 22 -0.38 -19.15 6.12
C ILE A 22 -0.93 -18.68 7.47
N ALA A 23 -1.07 -19.57 8.44
CA ALA A 23 -1.47 -19.21 9.81
C ALA A 23 -0.51 -18.25 10.51
N VAL A 24 0.75 -18.15 10.05
CA VAL A 24 1.72 -17.17 10.64
C VAL A 24 1.33 -15.71 10.36
N MET A 25 0.46 -15.46 9.38
CA MET A 25 -0.09 -14.14 9.05
C MET A 25 -1.40 -13.81 9.78
N GLU A 26 -2.07 -14.85 10.33
CA GLU A 26 -3.38 -14.68 10.97
C GLU A 26 -3.27 -13.93 12.33
N PRO A 27 -4.30 -13.12 12.72
CA PRO A 27 -5.54 -12.90 12.00
C PRO A 27 -5.38 -11.93 10.83
N LEU A 28 -6.10 -12.15 9.71
CA LEU A 28 -6.13 -11.19 8.62
C LEU A 28 -7.09 -10.03 8.90
N GLN A 29 -8.12 -10.26 9.68
CA GLN A 29 -9.12 -9.25 10.07
C GLN A 29 -9.36 -9.33 11.58
N VAL A 30 -9.83 -8.24 12.17
CA VAL A 30 -10.36 -8.24 13.54
C VAL A 30 -11.61 -9.11 13.55
N SER A 31 -11.68 -10.08 14.45
CA SER A 31 -12.78 -11.05 14.50
C SER A 31 -14.09 -10.42 14.97
N ASP A 32 -15.23 -10.98 14.51
CA ASP A 32 -16.57 -10.49 14.92
C ASP A 32 -16.80 -10.60 16.45
N GLY A 33 -16.15 -11.56 17.09
CA GLY A 33 -16.18 -11.74 18.56
C GLY A 33 -15.19 -10.87 19.32
N SER A 34 -14.39 -10.05 18.64
CA SER A 34 -13.42 -9.17 19.29
C SER A 34 -14.09 -8.08 20.11
N PRO A 35 -13.60 -7.75 21.31
CA PRO A 35 -14.08 -6.60 22.08
C PRO A 35 -13.88 -5.26 21.36
N HIS A 36 -13.05 -5.23 20.33
CA HIS A 36 -12.76 -4.02 19.53
C HIS A 36 -13.75 -3.81 18.38
N GLN A 37 -14.47 -4.86 17.94
CA GLN A 37 -15.26 -4.86 16.71
C GLN A 37 -16.37 -3.78 16.70
N GLY A 38 -17.07 -3.57 17.81
CA GLY A 38 -18.11 -2.54 17.89
C GLY A 38 -17.57 -1.13 17.59
N ALA A 39 -16.45 -0.76 18.21
CA ALA A 39 -15.85 0.55 18.02
C ALA A 39 -15.30 0.75 16.58
N LEU A 40 -14.82 -0.30 15.94
CA LEU A 40 -14.35 -0.26 14.55
C LEU A 40 -15.52 -0.13 13.57
N THR A 41 -16.62 -0.81 13.84
CA THR A 41 -17.86 -0.69 13.06
C THR A 41 -18.41 0.74 13.12
N GLU A 42 -18.47 1.35 14.28
CA GLU A 42 -18.89 2.75 14.44
C GLU A 42 -17.99 3.72 13.63
N LEU A 43 -16.68 3.53 13.65
CA LEU A 43 -15.77 4.33 12.84
C LEU A 43 -15.97 4.13 11.34
N ALA A 44 -16.25 2.91 10.89
CA ALA A 44 -16.52 2.62 9.48
C ALA A 44 -17.83 3.29 9.03
N VAL A 45 -18.87 3.26 9.87
CA VAL A 45 -20.16 3.94 9.61
C VAL A 45 -19.97 5.47 9.58
N ASP A 46 -19.23 6.03 10.55
CA ASP A 46 -18.96 7.48 10.60
C ASP A 46 -18.16 7.92 9.34
N LEU A 47 -17.18 7.14 8.93
CA LEU A 47 -16.42 7.41 7.70
C LEU A 47 -17.33 7.39 6.48
N ALA A 48 -18.19 6.39 6.33
CA ALA A 48 -19.13 6.27 5.22
C ALA A 48 -20.12 7.44 5.18
N ALA A 49 -20.71 7.80 6.32
CA ALA A 49 -21.66 8.91 6.44
C ALA A 49 -21.01 10.25 6.06
N LYS A 50 -19.80 10.51 6.58
CA LYS A 50 -19.05 11.74 6.31
C LYS A 50 -18.60 11.83 4.86
N SER A 51 -18.18 10.71 4.26
CA SER A 51 -17.80 10.64 2.84
C SER A 51 -18.99 10.97 1.94
N ALA A 52 -20.15 10.32 2.16
CA ALA A 52 -21.35 10.56 1.38
C ALA A 52 -21.85 12.00 1.53
N GLY A 53 -21.80 12.57 2.74
CA GLY A 53 -22.16 13.96 2.98
C GLY A 53 -21.27 14.95 2.23
N PHE A 54 -19.96 14.72 2.25
CA PHE A 54 -19.00 15.56 1.54
C PHE A 54 -19.17 15.48 0.02
N ARG A 55 -19.31 14.28 -0.53
CA ARG A 55 -19.48 14.08 -1.98
C ARG A 55 -20.75 14.78 -2.50
N ARG A 56 -21.85 14.68 -1.75
CA ARG A 56 -23.14 15.32 -2.14
C ARG A 56 -23.13 16.84 -2.03
N SER A 57 -22.23 17.42 -1.25
CA SER A 57 -22.11 18.88 -1.09
C SER A 57 -21.42 19.58 -2.25
N LEU A 58 -20.82 18.82 -3.20
CA LEU A 58 -20.00 19.34 -4.28
C LEU A 58 -20.62 19.03 -5.66
N PRO A 59 -20.69 20.01 -6.59
CA PRO A 59 -20.99 19.76 -7.99
C PRO A 59 -19.93 18.87 -8.64
N ASP A 60 -20.32 18.07 -9.67
CA ASP A 60 -19.42 17.14 -10.35
C ASP A 60 -18.20 17.85 -10.98
N SER A 61 -18.39 19.04 -11.53
CA SER A 61 -17.27 19.83 -12.08
C SER A 61 -16.21 20.20 -11.04
N VAL A 62 -16.66 20.48 -9.81
CA VAL A 62 -15.75 20.75 -8.68
C VAL A 62 -15.05 19.47 -8.22
N VAL A 63 -15.78 18.35 -8.18
CA VAL A 63 -15.20 17.03 -7.82
C VAL A 63 -14.07 16.68 -8.77
N ASN A 64 -14.26 16.83 -10.08
CA ASN A 64 -13.22 16.51 -11.08
C ASN A 64 -11.98 17.40 -10.92
N ALA A 65 -12.14 18.71 -10.71
CA ALA A 65 -11.02 19.62 -10.49
C ALA A 65 -10.27 19.30 -9.18
N LEU A 66 -11.02 18.95 -8.12
CA LEU A 66 -10.41 18.53 -6.84
C LEU A 66 -9.70 17.18 -6.94
N ALA A 67 -10.19 16.24 -7.76
CA ALA A 67 -9.56 14.95 -7.94
C ALA A 67 -8.13 15.08 -8.51
N ASP A 68 -7.90 16.00 -9.46
CA ASP A 68 -6.55 16.29 -9.96
C ASP A 68 -5.62 16.79 -8.85
N LEU A 69 -6.09 17.74 -8.04
CA LEU A 69 -5.34 18.27 -6.90
C LEU A 69 -5.06 17.18 -5.86
N VAL A 70 -6.05 16.35 -5.55
CA VAL A 70 -5.90 15.25 -4.57
C VAL A 70 -4.92 14.21 -5.07
N ARG A 71 -4.87 13.89 -6.38
CA ARG A 71 -3.85 13.00 -6.94
C ARG A 71 -2.43 13.53 -6.73
N ALA A 72 -2.20 14.81 -7.01
CA ALA A 72 -0.91 15.43 -6.77
C ALA A 72 -0.54 15.44 -5.27
N MET A 73 -1.52 15.71 -4.40
CA MET A 73 -1.34 15.63 -2.94
C MET A 73 -1.03 14.21 -2.47
N ASN A 74 -1.75 13.20 -2.96
CA ASN A 74 -1.49 11.80 -2.61
C ASN A 74 -0.07 11.38 -3.03
N CYS A 75 0.36 11.79 -4.21
CA CYS A 75 1.72 11.59 -4.69
C CYS A 75 2.74 12.23 -3.74
N TYR A 76 2.60 13.51 -3.45
CA TYR A 76 3.50 14.24 -2.55
C TYR A 76 3.64 13.54 -1.18
N TYR A 77 2.52 13.25 -0.54
CA TYR A 77 2.53 12.63 0.79
C TYR A 77 2.97 11.17 0.77
N SER A 78 2.68 10.42 -0.29
CA SER A 78 3.17 9.06 -0.47
C SER A 78 4.70 9.05 -0.61
N ASN A 79 5.25 9.97 -1.41
CA ASN A 79 6.69 10.13 -1.57
C ASN A 79 7.37 10.57 -0.27
N LEU A 80 6.73 11.46 0.48
CA LEU A 80 7.26 11.91 1.78
C LEU A 80 7.43 10.75 2.77
N ILE A 81 6.47 9.80 2.82
CA ILE A 81 6.57 8.58 3.66
C ILE A 81 7.78 7.71 3.25
N GLU A 82 8.13 7.69 1.97
CA GLU A 82 9.31 6.98 1.44
C GLU A 82 10.63 7.75 1.65
N GLY A 83 10.56 8.95 2.21
CA GLY A 83 11.73 9.83 2.37
C GLY A 83 12.09 10.62 1.11
N HIS A 84 11.21 10.65 0.12
CA HIS A 84 11.37 11.39 -1.13
C HIS A 84 10.65 12.75 -1.04
N ASP A 85 11.40 13.83 -0.85
CA ASP A 85 10.87 15.20 -0.78
C ASP A 85 10.69 15.79 -2.18
N THR A 86 9.59 15.42 -2.83
CA THR A 86 9.21 15.94 -4.15
C THR A 86 8.24 17.12 -3.96
N HIS A 87 8.71 18.33 -4.09
CA HIS A 87 7.87 19.52 -3.91
C HIS A 87 6.64 19.53 -4.85
N PRO A 88 5.47 20.06 -4.41
CA PRO A 88 4.27 20.11 -5.25
C PRO A 88 4.49 20.78 -6.61
N VAL A 89 5.31 21.85 -6.67
CA VAL A 89 5.67 22.52 -7.93
C VAL A 89 6.43 21.60 -8.88
N ASP A 90 7.28 20.70 -8.37
CA ASP A 90 8.02 19.73 -9.20
C ASP A 90 7.10 18.62 -9.70
N ILE A 91 6.06 18.25 -8.94
CA ILE A 91 5.00 17.32 -9.38
C ILE A 91 4.21 17.95 -10.54
N GLU A 92 3.80 19.22 -10.40
CA GLU A 92 3.08 19.94 -11.44
C GLU A 92 3.90 20.04 -12.74
N ARG A 93 5.18 20.41 -12.64
CA ARG A 93 6.11 20.42 -13.76
C ARG A 93 6.26 19.05 -14.43
N ALA A 94 6.36 17.98 -13.64
CA ALA A 94 6.44 16.62 -14.14
C ALA A 94 5.21 16.23 -14.98
N MET A 95 4.02 16.65 -14.57
CA MET A 95 2.79 16.42 -15.32
C MET A 95 2.74 17.18 -16.65
N GLN A 96 3.51 18.26 -16.78
CA GLN A 96 3.69 19.03 -18.02
C GLN A 96 4.89 18.56 -18.84
N ASN A 97 5.58 17.47 -18.44
CA ASN A 97 6.85 16.96 -19.02
C ASN A 97 8.00 17.97 -18.91
N ASP A 98 7.94 18.89 -17.96
CA ASP A 98 9.01 19.84 -17.66
C ASP A 98 9.89 19.29 -16.54
N TYR A 99 11.01 18.67 -16.93
CA TYR A 99 11.91 17.98 -16.01
C TYR A 99 13.14 18.82 -15.69
N SER A 100 13.62 18.67 -14.47
CA SER A 100 14.85 19.32 -13.99
C SER A 100 16.09 18.74 -14.69
N ASP A 101 17.10 19.59 -14.94
CA ASP A 101 18.42 19.17 -15.37
C ASP A 101 19.19 18.43 -14.26
N ASN A 102 18.84 18.65 -13.00
CA ASN A 102 19.41 17.93 -11.89
C ASN A 102 18.86 16.48 -11.87
N PRO A 103 19.74 15.44 -12.01
CA PRO A 103 19.33 14.06 -12.12
C PRO A 103 18.44 13.61 -10.97
N ARG A 104 18.84 13.90 -9.72
CA ARG A 104 18.06 13.52 -8.52
C ARG A 104 16.66 14.12 -8.50
N LYS A 105 16.53 15.38 -8.89
CA LYS A 105 15.20 16.01 -9.00
C LYS A 105 14.37 15.43 -10.12
N ARG A 106 15.00 15.14 -11.25
CA ARG A 106 14.34 14.50 -12.40
C ARG A 106 13.81 13.12 -12.02
N ASP A 107 14.57 12.31 -11.30
CA ASP A 107 14.17 10.99 -10.83
C ASP A 107 12.91 11.09 -9.95
N LEU A 108 12.90 12.01 -8.99
CA LEU A 108 11.73 12.27 -8.15
C LEU A 108 10.51 12.75 -8.96
N GLN A 109 10.73 13.55 -10.01
CA GLN A 109 9.67 14.00 -10.91
C GLN A 109 9.09 12.84 -11.74
N LEU A 110 9.94 11.92 -12.21
CA LEU A 110 9.52 10.72 -12.95
C LEU A 110 8.69 9.78 -12.05
N GLU A 111 9.13 9.54 -10.82
CA GLU A 111 8.36 8.78 -9.83
C GLU A 111 7.01 9.44 -9.52
N ALA A 112 7.00 10.76 -9.37
CA ALA A 112 5.77 11.51 -9.11
C ALA A 112 4.78 11.39 -10.27
N ARG A 113 5.26 11.52 -11.52
CA ARG A 113 4.44 11.33 -12.71
C ARG A 113 3.87 9.90 -12.78
N ALA A 114 4.68 8.89 -12.49
CA ALA A 114 4.22 7.51 -12.45
C ALA A 114 3.10 7.33 -11.42
N HIS A 115 3.27 7.86 -10.20
CA HIS A 115 2.26 7.78 -9.14
C HIS A 115 0.93 8.43 -9.56
N VAL A 116 0.98 9.67 -10.04
CA VAL A 116 -0.23 10.41 -10.46
C VAL A 116 -0.94 9.70 -11.62
N THR A 117 -0.18 9.16 -12.57
CA THR A 117 -0.72 8.43 -13.73
C THR A 117 -1.42 7.14 -13.30
N VAL A 118 -0.81 6.36 -12.39
CA VAL A 118 -1.43 5.12 -11.89
C VAL A 118 -2.67 5.44 -11.05
N GLN A 119 -2.63 6.47 -10.21
CA GLN A 119 -3.82 6.84 -9.43
C GLN A 119 -4.94 7.34 -10.33
N LYS A 120 -4.64 8.09 -11.41
CA LYS A 120 -5.64 8.50 -12.40
C LYS A 120 -6.31 7.29 -13.05
N TRP A 121 -5.54 6.29 -13.46
CA TRP A 121 -6.06 5.04 -13.98
C TRP A 121 -6.99 4.32 -12.97
N ILE A 122 -6.65 4.33 -11.68
CA ILE A 122 -7.54 3.81 -10.62
C ILE A 122 -8.84 4.62 -10.55
N ASP A 123 -8.76 5.95 -10.64
CA ASP A 123 -9.92 6.84 -10.61
C ASP A 123 -10.84 6.64 -11.82
N GLU A 124 -10.30 6.20 -12.94
CA GLU A 124 -11.01 5.85 -14.17
C GLU A 124 -11.49 4.37 -14.18
N ASP A 125 -11.69 3.77 -13.01
CA ASP A 125 -12.16 2.39 -12.79
C ASP A 125 -11.23 1.30 -13.34
N GLY A 126 -9.95 1.59 -13.51
CA GLY A 126 -8.98 0.66 -14.07
C GLY A 126 -8.82 -0.65 -13.28
N LEU A 127 -9.01 -0.61 -11.96
CA LEU A 127 -9.02 -1.81 -11.12
C LEU A 127 -10.39 -2.51 -11.05
N ALA A 128 -11.50 -1.80 -11.23
CA ALA A 128 -12.86 -2.35 -11.30
C ALA A 128 -13.16 -3.42 -10.23
N GLY A 129 -12.94 -3.11 -8.96
CA GLY A 129 -13.15 -4.03 -7.84
C GLY A 129 -12.04 -5.05 -7.62
N ARG A 130 -10.94 -5.03 -8.39
CA ARG A 130 -9.79 -5.95 -8.29
C ARG A 130 -8.67 -5.46 -7.35
N ALA A 131 -8.90 -4.39 -6.58
CA ALA A 131 -7.84 -3.76 -5.78
C ALA A 131 -7.09 -4.72 -4.85
N ALA A 132 -7.79 -5.68 -4.24
CA ALA A 132 -7.22 -6.66 -3.30
C ALA A 132 -7.03 -8.06 -3.93
N THR A 133 -7.01 -8.17 -5.25
CA THR A 133 -6.66 -9.42 -5.94
C THR A 133 -5.17 -9.47 -6.25
N LEU A 134 -4.61 -10.68 -6.40
CA LEU A 134 -3.23 -10.86 -6.84
C LEU A 134 -2.98 -10.11 -8.17
N GLU A 135 -3.91 -10.27 -9.13
CA GLU A 135 -3.82 -9.59 -10.42
C GLU A 135 -3.80 -8.07 -10.27
N GLY A 136 -4.72 -7.50 -9.48
CA GLY A 136 -4.81 -6.05 -9.28
C GLY A 136 -3.58 -5.47 -8.58
N ILE A 137 -3.04 -6.17 -7.57
CA ILE A 137 -1.81 -5.79 -6.86
C ILE A 137 -0.62 -5.78 -7.83
N CYS A 138 -0.46 -6.84 -8.64
CA CYS A 138 0.60 -6.91 -9.65
C CYS A 138 0.41 -5.85 -10.75
N GLU A 139 -0.83 -5.55 -11.15
CA GLU A 139 -1.14 -4.53 -12.16
C GLU A 139 -0.78 -3.11 -11.67
N ILE A 140 -1.06 -2.78 -10.41
CA ILE A 140 -0.63 -1.50 -9.81
C ILE A 140 0.89 -1.38 -9.89
N HIS A 141 1.62 -2.40 -9.43
CA HIS A 141 3.08 -2.42 -9.45
C HIS A 141 3.65 -2.34 -10.87
N LYS A 142 3.07 -3.11 -11.81
CA LYS A 142 3.45 -3.12 -13.21
C LYS A 142 3.34 -1.74 -13.84
N ARG A 143 2.15 -1.13 -13.75
CA ARG A 143 1.92 0.21 -14.34
C ARG A 143 2.81 1.28 -13.76
N PHE A 144 3.09 1.19 -12.45
CA PHE A 144 4.02 2.11 -11.82
C PHE A 144 5.44 1.94 -12.37
N GLY A 145 5.94 0.70 -12.42
CA GLY A 145 7.29 0.40 -12.88
C GLY A 145 7.50 0.66 -14.39
N GLU A 146 6.52 0.37 -15.24
CA GLU A 146 6.60 0.61 -16.69
C GLU A 146 6.74 2.11 -17.06
N LEU A 147 6.42 3.01 -16.14
CA LEU A 147 6.57 4.44 -16.31
C LEU A 147 7.92 4.97 -15.82
N LEU A 148 8.75 4.12 -15.22
CA LEU A 148 10.06 4.48 -14.69
C LEU A 148 11.17 4.08 -15.65
N PRO A 149 12.26 4.85 -15.75
CA PRO A 149 13.46 4.43 -16.49
C PRO A 149 14.19 3.30 -15.74
N ASP A 150 14.96 2.50 -16.47
CA ASP A 150 15.66 1.32 -15.94
C ASP A 150 16.57 1.63 -14.73
N GLU A 151 17.11 2.84 -14.65
CA GLU A 151 17.96 3.27 -13.55
C GLU A 151 17.20 3.31 -12.21
N LEU A 152 15.91 3.66 -12.24
CA LEU A 152 15.02 3.71 -11.07
C LEU A 152 14.38 2.37 -10.74
N LEU A 153 14.53 1.38 -11.62
CA LEU A 153 14.10 0.00 -11.41
C LEU A 153 15.24 -0.89 -10.85
N ARG A 154 16.14 -0.31 -10.05
CA ARG A 154 17.25 -1.05 -9.47
C ARG A 154 17.35 -0.81 -7.97
N VAL A 155 17.37 -1.89 -7.23
CA VAL A 155 17.66 -1.89 -5.78
C VAL A 155 19.05 -2.43 -5.53
N GLN A 156 19.71 -1.94 -4.50
CA GLN A 156 20.99 -2.46 -4.07
C GLN A 156 20.77 -3.50 -2.98
N ASP A 157 21.29 -4.70 -3.18
CA ASP A 157 21.33 -5.72 -2.15
C ASP A 157 22.24 -5.24 -1.01
N PRO A 158 21.73 -5.13 0.25
CA PRO A 158 22.52 -4.59 1.34
C PRO A 158 23.66 -5.51 1.79
N GLN A 159 23.61 -6.80 1.45
CA GLN A 159 24.63 -7.77 1.85
C GLN A 159 25.75 -7.90 0.81
N THR A 160 25.38 -7.95 -0.48
CA THR A 160 26.32 -8.17 -1.57
C THR A 160 26.75 -6.90 -2.27
N GLY A 161 25.96 -5.80 -2.14
CA GLY A 161 26.15 -4.57 -2.92
C GLY A 161 25.72 -4.67 -4.38
N GLU A 162 25.20 -5.82 -4.80
CA GLU A 162 24.71 -6.06 -6.16
C GLU A 162 23.51 -5.16 -6.48
N ARG A 163 23.45 -4.65 -7.72
CA ARG A 163 22.29 -3.91 -8.21
C ARG A 163 21.33 -4.87 -8.93
N ILE A 164 20.20 -5.14 -8.28
CA ILE A 164 19.18 -6.08 -8.76
C ILE A 164 18.09 -5.29 -9.46
N ARG A 165 17.67 -5.75 -10.63
CA ARG A 165 16.56 -5.15 -11.37
C ARG A 165 15.22 -5.54 -10.75
N VAL A 166 14.36 -4.56 -10.57
CA VAL A 166 12.95 -4.74 -10.17
C VAL A 166 12.12 -4.93 -11.44
N GLU A 167 11.56 -6.10 -11.61
CA GLU A 167 10.70 -6.39 -12.77
C GLU A 167 9.27 -5.91 -12.50
N PRO A 168 8.71 -4.95 -13.29
CA PRO A 168 7.39 -4.43 -13.10
C PRO A 168 6.30 -5.52 -13.09
N GLY A 169 5.50 -5.56 -12.03
CA GLY A 169 4.41 -6.54 -11.86
C GLY A 169 4.84 -7.93 -11.47
N THR A 170 6.13 -8.21 -11.34
CA THR A 170 6.66 -9.53 -11.02
C THR A 170 6.92 -9.68 -9.53
N LEU A 171 6.45 -10.78 -8.93
CA LEU A 171 6.73 -11.11 -7.54
C LEU A 171 8.23 -11.34 -7.35
N ARG A 172 8.75 -10.93 -6.18
CA ARG A 172 10.16 -11.12 -5.85
C ARG A 172 10.55 -12.59 -5.80
N ARG A 173 11.79 -12.85 -6.16
CA ARG A 173 12.42 -14.18 -6.12
C ARG A 173 13.50 -14.28 -5.05
N ARG A 174 13.75 -13.21 -4.30
CA ARG A 174 14.76 -13.12 -3.23
C ARG A 174 14.08 -12.76 -1.91
N ASP A 175 14.75 -13.10 -0.80
CA ASP A 175 14.34 -12.66 0.53
C ASP A 175 14.48 -11.14 0.67
N VAL A 176 13.60 -10.57 1.48
CA VAL A 176 13.64 -9.15 1.85
C VAL A 176 13.41 -9.00 3.35
N ILE A 177 14.11 -8.03 3.94
CA ILE A 177 13.98 -7.66 5.34
C ILE A 177 13.48 -6.22 5.40
N VAL A 178 12.43 -5.98 6.18
CA VAL A 178 11.82 -4.66 6.36
C VAL A 178 11.90 -4.29 7.84
N GLY A 179 12.87 -3.46 8.19
CA GLY A 179 13.21 -3.25 9.59
C GLY A 179 13.65 -4.56 10.25
N ASP A 180 12.91 -5.01 11.28
CA ASP A 180 13.17 -6.28 11.97
C ASP A 180 12.31 -7.45 11.42
N HIS A 181 11.45 -7.19 10.41
CA HIS A 181 10.59 -8.21 9.82
C HIS A 181 11.27 -8.89 8.64
N LEU A 182 11.58 -10.18 8.76
CA LEU A 182 11.90 -11.04 7.63
C LEU A 182 10.58 -11.44 6.95
N ALA A 183 10.37 -10.99 5.73
CA ALA A 183 9.19 -11.33 4.96
C ALA A 183 9.14 -12.84 4.65
N VAL A 184 7.96 -13.35 4.28
CA VAL A 184 7.80 -14.76 3.87
C VAL A 184 8.76 -15.08 2.73
N SER A 185 9.18 -16.36 2.63
CA SER A 185 10.09 -16.78 1.56
C SER A 185 9.51 -16.50 0.17
N PRO A 186 10.35 -16.24 -0.83
CA PRO A 186 9.89 -15.86 -2.19
C PRO A 186 8.90 -16.88 -2.78
N GLY A 187 9.17 -18.17 -2.62
CA GLY A 187 8.30 -19.25 -3.10
C GLY A 187 6.94 -19.33 -2.39
N ALA A 188 6.86 -18.79 -1.16
CA ALA A 188 5.61 -18.74 -0.40
C ALA A 188 4.71 -17.53 -0.77
N VAL A 189 5.26 -16.47 -1.36
CA VAL A 189 4.51 -15.24 -1.68
C VAL A 189 3.20 -15.51 -2.43
N PRO A 190 3.14 -16.35 -3.49
CA PRO A 190 1.87 -16.63 -4.18
C PRO A 190 0.82 -17.25 -3.27
N ARG A 191 1.22 -18.15 -2.36
CA ARG A 191 0.32 -18.82 -1.39
C ARG A 191 -0.27 -17.81 -0.40
N PHE A 192 0.56 -16.91 0.12
CA PHE A 192 0.11 -15.85 1.04
C PHE A 192 -0.76 -14.81 0.35
N LEU A 193 -0.45 -14.40 -0.88
CA LEU A 193 -1.31 -13.52 -1.68
C LEU A 193 -2.64 -14.21 -2.06
N GLY A 194 -2.64 -15.50 -2.36
CA GLY A 194 -3.87 -16.25 -2.58
C GLY A 194 -4.80 -16.23 -1.36
N ARG A 195 -4.24 -16.40 -0.15
CA ARG A 195 -4.99 -16.27 1.10
C ARG A 195 -5.48 -14.84 1.33
N PHE A 196 -4.65 -13.86 1.07
CA PHE A 196 -4.99 -12.43 1.12
C PHE A 196 -6.19 -12.12 0.20
N GLU A 197 -6.14 -12.53 -1.05
CA GLU A 197 -7.22 -12.35 -2.02
C GLU A 197 -8.53 -13.00 -1.57
N GLN A 198 -8.49 -14.25 -1.07
CA GLN A 198 -9.66 -14.93 -0.54
C GLN A 198 -10.40 -14.12 0.53
N VAL A 199 -9.66 -13.39 1.37
CA VAL A 199 -10.22 -12.64 2.50
C VAL A 199 -10.68 -11.24 2.08
N PHE A 200 -9.95 -10.56 1.19
CA PHE A 200 -10.14 -9.12 0.96
C PHE A 200 -10.80 -8.76 -0.39
N SER A 201 -10.88 -9.67 -1.36
CA SER A 201 -11.34 -9.32 -2.72
C SER A 201 -12.87 -9.31 -2.89
N ARG A 202 -13.62 -9.96 -2.01
CA ARG A 202 -15.08 -10.18 -2.17
C ARG A 202 -15.89 -9.66 -1.00
N LEU A 203 -15.47 -8.54 -0.43
CA LEU A 203 -16.15 -7.91 0.71
C LEU A 203 -17.27 -6.99 0.26
N GLY A 204 -18.35 -6.91 1.03
CA GLY A 204 -19.34 -5.85 0.90
C GLY A 204 -18.73 -4.49 1.31
N LYS A 205 -19.36 -3.37 0.89
CA LYS A 205 -18.84 -2.01 1.11
C LYS A 205 -18.45 -1.74 2.57
N ALA A 206 -19.32 -2.05 3.52
CA ALA A 206 -19.05 -1.84 4.95
C ALA A 206 -17.85 -2.66 5.45
N GLN A 207 -17.78 -3.93 5.04
CA GLN A 207 -16.64 -4.79 5.38
C GLN A 207 -15.35 -4.30 4.73
N THR A 208 -15.39 -3.82 3.48
CA THR A 208 -14.23 -3.25 2.80
C THR A 208 -13.67 -2.05 3.57
N ILE A 209 -14.53 -1.14 4.04
CA ILE A 209 -14.10 0.02 4.85
C ILE A 209 -13.43 -0.45 6.14
N ALA A 210 -14.06 -1.38 6.87
CA ALA A 210 -13.53 -1.90 8.13
C ALA A 210 -12.21 -2.67 7.96
N SER A 211 -12.02 -3.33 6.80
CA SER A 211 -10.88 -4.20 6.53
C SER A 211 -9.74 -3.54 5.76
N ALA A 212 -9.93 -2.33 5.22
CA ALA A 212 -8.91 -1.68 4.39
C ALA A 212 -7.56 -1.50 5.11
N ALA A 213 -7.59 -1.21 6.42
CA ALA A 213 -6.39 -1.12 7.23
C ALA A 213 -5.67 -2.46 7.37
N ALA A 214 -6.42 -3.51 7.64
CA ALA A 214 -5.87 -4.86 7.77
C ALA A 214 -5.28 -5.34 6.44
N ALA A 215 -5.96 -5.11 5.31
CA ALA A 215 -5.44 -5.39 3.97
C ALA A 215 -4.14 -4.60 3.72
N HIS A 216 -4.12 -3.31 4.05
CA HIS A 216 -2.93 -2.47 3.93
C HIS A 216 -1.72 -3.08 4.66
N HIS A 217 -1.90 -3.42 5.95
CA HIS A 217 -0.82 -4.00 6.75
C HIS A 217 -0.40 -5.38 6.22
N ARG A 218 -1.34 -6.27 5.93
CA ARG A 218 -1.03 -7.64 5.50
C ARG A 218 -0.32 -7.69 4.15
N LEU A 219 -0.60 -6.77 3.23
CA LEU A 219 0.16 -6.63 1.99
C LEU A 219 1.60 -6.20 2.27
N LEU A 220 1.82 -5.22 3.16
CA LEU A 220 3.15 -4.81 3.59
C LEU A 220 3.90 -5.92 4.31
N TRP A 221 3.21 -6.75 5.10
CA TRP A 221 3.80 -7.88 5.80
C TRP A 221 4.24 -9.00 4.85
N ILE A 222 3.45 -9.32 3.81
CA ILE A 222 3.84 -10.27 2.76
C ILE A 222 5.03 -9.74 1.96
N HIS A 223 5.05 -8.45 1.69
CA HIS A 223 6.08 -7.73 0.93
C HIS A 223 6.38 -8.37 -0.42
N PRO A 224 5.39 -8.41 -1.35
CA PRO A 224 5.45 -9.26 -2.53
C PRO A 224 6.49 -8.85 -3.58
N PHE A 225 6.99 -7.64 -3.58
CA PHE A 225 7.91 -7.10 -4.57
C PHE A 225 9.29 -6.79 -3.96
N LEU A 226 10.32 -6.67 -4.79
CA LEU A 226 11.65 -6.24 -4.33
C LEU A 226 11.65 -4.78 -3.86
N ASP A 227 10.84 -3.93 -4.50
CA ASP A 227 10.63 -2.52 -4.13
C ASP A 227 9.20 -2.09 -4.44
N GLY A 228 8.81 -0.89 -3.99
CA GLY A 228 7.51 -0.28 -4.30
C GLY A 228 6.33 -0.80 -3.48
N ASN A 229 6.53 -1.71 -2.52
CA ASN A 229 5.46 -2.29 -1.71
C ASN A 229 4.65 -1.23 -0.94
N GLY A 230 5.29 -0.22 -0.39
CA GLY A 230 4.63 0.88 0.31
C GLY A 230 3.68 1.67 -0.60
N ARG A 231 4.14 2.01 -1.81
CA ARG A 231 3.35 2.71 -2.84
C ARG A 231 2.16 1.87 -3.29
N VAL A 232 2.38 0.57 -3.56
CA VAL A 232 1.31 -0.37 -3.94
C VAL A 232 0.27 -0.50 -2.83
N ALA A 233 0.68 -0.68 -1.57
CA ALA A 233 -0.24 -0.81 -0.44
C ALA A 233 -1.10 0.45 -0.24
N ARG A 234 -0.53 1.65 -0.41
CA ARG A 234 -1.29 2.90 -0.33
C ARG A 234 -2.26 3.07 -1.50
N LEU A 235 -1.85 2.76 -2.73
CA LEU A 235 -2.72 2.81 -3.92
C LEU A 235 -3.83 1.74 -3.85
N MET A 236 -3.53 0.52 -3.40
CA MET A 236 -4.52 -0.52 -3.15
C MET A 236 -5.57 -0.07 -2.12
N SER A 237 -5.11 0.44 -0.97
CA SER A 237 -6.03 0.92 0.08
C SER A 237 -6.88 2.10 -0.39
N TYR A 238 -6.29 3.00 -1.18
CA TYR A 238 -7.00 4.09 -1.81
C TYR A 238 -8.11 3.55 -2.73
N ALA A 239 -7.81 2.58 -3.59
CA ALA A 239 -8.78 1.98 -4.49
C ALA A 239 -9.91 1.27 -3.73
N MET A 240 -9.60 0.47 -2.71
CA MET A 240 -10.58 -0.19 -1.86
C MET A 240 -11.55 0.82 -1.22
N LEU A 241 -11.02 1.90 -0.65
CA LEU A 241 -11.86 2.92 0.00
C LEU A 241 -12.63 3.76 -1.01
N ARG A 242 -12.05 4.08 -2.18
CA ARG A 242 -12.72 4.79 -3.25
C ARG A 242 -13.97 4.05 -3.71
N ASP A 243 -13.86 2.76 -3.96
CA ASP A 243 -14.96 1.91 -4.43
C ASP A 243 -16.05 1.73 -3.35
N ALA A 244 -15.63 1.61 -2.08
CA ALA A 244 -16.57 1.41 -0.98
C ALA A 244 -17.30 2.69 -0.55
N LEU A 245 -16.63 3.86 -0.62
CA LEU A 245 -17.13 5.13 -0.09
C LEU A 245 -17.73 6.06 -1.15
N ASP A 246 -17.56 5.73 -2.44
CA ASP A 246 -17.97 6.59 -3.57
C ASP A 246 -17.44 8.03 -3.42
N THR A 247 -16.13 8.16 -3.20
CA THR A 247 -15.50 9.44 -2.89
C THR A 247 -15.24 10.33 -4.11
N GLY A 248 -15.40 9.81 -5.33
CA GLY A 248 -15.06 10.54 -6.56
C GLY A 248 -13.60 10.96 -6.68
N GLY A 249 -12.68 10.27 -5.98
CA GLY A 249 -11.24 10.59 -6.01
C GLY A 249 -10.81 11.77 -5.12
N ILE A 250 -11.71 12.38 -4.34
CA ILE A 250 -11.43 13.58 -3.53
C ILE A 250 -11.00 13.29 -2.08
N TRP A 251 -10.48 12.09 -1.82
CA TRP A 251 -10.06 11.66 -0.49
C TRP A 251 -8.57 11.30 -0.44
N SER A 252 -7.83 11.86 0.53
CA SER A 252 -6.38 11.66 0.65
C SER A 252 -6.00 10.97 1.96
N ILE A 253 -5.93 9.62 1.95
CA ILE A 253 -5.37 8.90 3.10
C ILE A 253 -3.86 9.14 3.24
N ALA A 254 -3.12 9.23 2.15
CA ALA A 254 -1.67 9.41 2.16
C ALA A 254 -1.26 10.66 2.95
N ARG A 255 -2.01 11.78 2.82
CA ARG A 255 -1.81 12.99 3.62
C ARG A 255 -1.94 12.72 5.13
N GLY A 256 -2.97 11.98 5.51
CA GLY A 256 -3.21 11.67 6.92
C GLY A 256 -2.12 10.79 7.52
N LEU A 257 -1.65 9.79 6.78
CA LEU A 257 -0.56 8.90 7.19
C LEU A 257 0.77 9.64 7.28
N ALA A 258 1.11 10.46 6.28
CA ALA A 258 2.36 11.23 6.26
C ALA A 258 2.44 12.23 7.43
N ARG A 259 1.35 12.91 7.75
CA ARG A 259 1.30 13.85 8.89
C ARG A 259 1.47 13.18 10.24
N GLN A 260 1.28 11.87 10.32
CA GLN A 260 1.43 11.05 11.51
C GLN A 260 2.42 9.89 11.26
N GLU A 261 3.43 10.11 10.42
CA GLU A 261 4.37 9.09 9.91
C GLU A 261 4.98 8.24 11.02
N ALA A 262 5.48 8.87 12.07
CA ALA A 262 6.08 8.15 13.21
C ALA A 262 5.05 7.23 13.91
N GLN A 263 3.80 7.67 14.04
CA GLN A 263 2.73 6.85 14.60
C GLN A 263 2.34 5.73 13.63
N TYR A 264 2.21 6.03 12.35
CA TYR A 264 1.92 5.05 11.30
C TYR A 264 2.96 3.92 11.30
N LYS A 265 4.25 4.25 11.26
CA LYS A 265 5.35 3.26 11.30
C LYS A 265 5.32 2.43 12.59
N ARG A 266 5.11 3.05 13.76
CA ARG A 266 4.98 2.30 15.02
C ARG A 266 3.80 1.32 15.03
N GLN A 267 2.68 1.71 14.46
CA GLN A 267 1.49 0.85 14.38
C GLN A 267 1.71 -0.33 13.42
N LEU A 268 2.39 -0.14 12.29
CA LEU A 268 2.77 -1.23 11.41
C LEU A 268 3.66 -2.25 12.14
N ILE A 269 4.73 -1.79 12.79
CA ILE A 269 5.65 -2.65 13.57
C ILE A 269 4.90 -3.40 14.68
N ALA A 270 3.93 -2.76 15.35
CA ALA A 270 3.15 -3.41 16.38
C ALA A 270 2.30 -4.58 15.84
N CYS A 271 1.79 -4.47 14.61
CA CYS A 271 1.02 -5.54 13.96
C CYS A 271 1.88 -6.71 13.47
N ASP A 272 3.20 -6.55 13.38
CA ASP A 272 4.15 -7.62 13.07
C ASP A 272 4.43 -8.52 14.28
N GLN A 273 4.11 -8.04 15.48
CA GLN A 273 4.41 -8.75 16.71
C GLN A 273 3.53 -10.00 16.89
N PRO A 274 4.06 -11.06 17.50
CA PRO A 274 3.28 -12.24 17.83
C PRO A 274 2.16 -11.92 18.81
N ARG A 275 1.17 -12.80 18.86
CA ARG A 275 0.07 -12.78 19.83
C ARG A 275 0.63 -12.74 21.27
N ARG A 276 0.05 -11.89 22.12
CA ARG A 276 0.53 -11.64 23.48
C ARG A 276 -0.01 -12.63 24.53
N GLY A 277 -0.96 -13.50 24.15
CA GLY A 277 -1.58 -14.49 25.03
C GLY A 277 -2.97 -14.88 24.54
N ASP A 278 -3.70 -15.66 25.33
CA ASP A 278 -4.99 -16.25 24.91
C ASP A 278 -6.11 -15.21 24.77
N LEU A 279 -5.99 -14.05 25.39
CA LEU A 279 -6.94 -12.94 25.29
C LEU A 279 -6.68 -12.03 24.08
N ASP A 280 -5.58 -12.21 23.36
CA ASP A 280 -5.17 -11.41 22.21
C ASP A 280 -5.67 -12.03 20.87
N GLY A 281 -6.86 -12.56 20.87
CA GLY A 281 -7.50 -13.16 19.69
C GLY A 281 -6.94 -14.54 19.33
N ARG A 282 -7.25 -14.97 18.10
CA ARG A 282 -6.80 -16.23 17.53
C ARG A 282 -5.80 -15.97 16.39
N GLY A 283 -4.82 -16.86 16.25
CA GLY A 283 -3.81 -16.73 15.21
C GLY A 283 -2.42 -16.49 15.80
N SER A 284 -1.44 -16.27 14.93
CA SER A 284 -0.04 -16.11 15.30
C SER A 284 0.34 -14.67 15.66
N ARG A 285 -0.42 -13.69 15.15
CA ARG A 285 -0.17 -12.25 15.35
C ARG A 285 -1.17 -11.65 16.33
N SER A 286 -0.82 -10.47 16.89
CA SER A 286 -1.68 -9.74 17.81
C SER A 286 -2.94 -9.18 17.13
N GLU A 287 -4.13 -9.64 17.50
CA GLU A 287 -5.40 -9.07 17.06
C GLU A 287 -5.63 -7.68 17.67
N ALA A 288 -5.21 -7.48 18.91
CA ALA A 288 -5.32 -6.18 19.58
C ALA A 288 -4.49 -5.12 18.83
N ALA A 289 -3.26 -5.44 18.40
CA ALA A 289 -2.45 -4.53 17.60
C ALA A 289 -3.10 -4.22 16.23
N LEU A 290 -3.67 -5.23 15.57
CA LEU A 290 -4.41 -5.04 14.32
C LEU A 290 -5.64 -4.13 14.52
N ALA A 291 -6.37 -4.30 15.62
CA ALA A 291 -7.50 -3.44 15.98
C ALA A 291 -7.07 -2.00 16.23
N GLU A 292 -5.97 -1.79 16.95
CA GLU A 292 -5.40 -0.45 17.17
C GLU A 292 -4.94 0.22 15.87
N PHE A 293 -4.27 -0.51 14.99
CA PHE A 293 -3.91 -0.01 13.67
C PHE A 293 -5.17 0.34 12.84
N THR A 294 -6.17 -0.53 12.83
CA THR A 294 -7.44 -0.28 12.13
C THR A 294 -8.13 0.97 12.65
N ARG A 295 -8.18 1.15 13.97
CA ARG A 295 -8.72 2.36 14.60
C ARG A 295 -7.95 3.61 14.17
N PHE A 296 -6.63 3.58 14.26
CA PHE A 296 -5.76 4.67 13.82
C PHE A 296 -6.00 5.03 12.35
N PHE A 297 -6.06 4.03 11.48
CA PHE A 297 -6.24 4.18 10.04
C PHE A 297 -7.61 4.81 9.72
N LEU A 298 -8.70 4.29 10.27
CA LEU A 298 -10.06 4.82 10.06
C LEU A 298 -10.19 6.25 10.61
N GLN A 299 -9.66 6.54 11.79
CA GLN A 299 -9.63 7.90 12.34
C GLN A 299 -8.82 8.86 11.46
N THR A 300 -7.72 8.37 10.88
CA THR A 300 -6.92 9.14 9.95
C THR A 300 -7.70 9.44 8.67
N CYS A 301 -8.45 8.48 8.14
CA CYS A 301 -9.36 8.68 7.02
C CYS A 301 -10.43 9.73 7.34
N ILE A 302 -11.06 9.65 8.53
CA ILE A 302 -12.09 10.60 8.96
C ILE A 302 -11.56 12.04 9.06
N ARG A 303 -10.31 12.21 9.50
CA ARG A 303 -9.64 13.53 9.65
C ARG A 303 -9.06 14.05 8.34
N ALA A 304 -8.80 13.18 7.37
CA ALA A 304 -8.14 13.52 6.11
C ALA A 304 -9.04 14.22 5.08
N ARG A 305 -10.10 14.91 5.53
CA ARG A 305 -10.96 15.73 4.68
C ARG A 305 -10.12 16.75 3.91
N ALA A 306 -10.53 17.07 2.68
CA ALA A 306 -10.04 18.25 2.01
C ALA A 306 -10.19 19.47 2.94
N PRO A 307 -9.23 20.38 2.97
CA PRO A 307 -9.30 21.54 3.88
C PRO A 307 -10.56 22.34 3.56
N THR A 308 -11.43 22.50 4.55
CA THR A 308 -12.61 23.39 4.51
C THR A 308 -12.23 24.87 4.72
N SER A 309 -10.94 25.19 4.64
CA SER A 309 -10.43 26.56 4.71
C SER A 309 -9.36 26.75 3.65
N LEU A 310 -9.77 27.29 2.53
CA LEU A 310 -8.93 28.13 1.69
C LEU A 310 -8.82 29.50 2.32
#